data_f3ed26b705ff076f30f3cd91b4a5592a
#
_entry.id   f3ed26b705ff076f30f3cd91b4a5592a
#
_cell.length_a   1.000
_cell.length_b   1.000
_cell.length_c   1.000
_cell.angle_alpha   90.00
_cell.angle_beta   90.00
_cell.angle_gamma   90.00
#
_symmetry.space_group_name_H-M   'P 1'
#
loop_
_entity.id
_entity.type
_entity.pdbx_description
1 polymer ?
#
loop_
_entity_poly.entity_id
_entity_poly.type
_entity_poly.pdbx_seq_one_letter_code
_entity_poly.pdbx_strand_id
1 'polypeptide(L)'
;MSNLPKRLNYIKWFFIITFLGIGLYLLIFNFFQAKYIYSNSYNKRLRIENTNIIRGDILDRNGIVLATTKVKNGNTSRVYQFGKHFSHVLGYYSHELGSTGIEALYDKELSSSHIVNIIKGKINNEPVKGNTVKLTLDKTIQVYASELFGNKKGALVALNPKTGEILALVSKPDYNPSKINSNWPSLIEDANSPLLNRAIDGLYPPG
;
A
#
# COMPACT_ATOMS: atom_id res chain seq x y z
N MET A 1 -56.31 33.95 17.62
CA MET A 1 -54.97 34.21 16.99
C MET A 1 -53.76 33.93 17.91
N SER A 2 -53.80 32.97 18.85
CA SER A 2 -52.78 32.81 19.92
C SER A 2 -51.82 31.62 19.77
N ASN A 3 -51.85 30.89 18.67
CA ASN A 3 -51.03 29.68 18.51
C ASN A 3 -49.82 29.79 17.57
N LEU A 4 -49.67 30.94 16.90
CA LEU A 4 -48.52 31.20 15.99
C LEU A 4 -47.16 31.18 16.71
N PRO A 5 -46.97 31.82 17.87
CA PRO A 5 -45.66 31.84 18.54
C PRO A 5 -45.27 30.44 19.06
N LYS A 6 -46.21 29.61 19.46
CA LYS A 6 -45.94 28.24 19.89
C LYS A 6 -45.48 27.35 18.71
N ARG A 7 -46.09 27.47 17.55
CA ARG A 7 -45.74 26.69 16.34
C ARG A 7 -44.34 27.10 15.80
N LEU A 8 -44.02 28.38 15.83
CA LEU A 8 -42.68 28.89 15.49
C LEU A 8 -41.62 28.37 16.45
N ASN A 9 -41.92 28.22 17.75
CA ASN A 9 -41.00 27.64 18.71
C ASN A 9 -40.72 26.15 18.44
N TYR A 10 -41.72 25.35 18.05
CA TYR A 10 -41.51 23.96 17.67
C TYR A 10 -40.62 23.84 16.44
N ILE A 11 -40.81 24.66 15.42
CA ILE A 11 -39.98 24.69 14.22
C ILE A 11 -38.54 25.07 14.57
N LYS A 12 -38.36 26.08 15.42
CA LYS A 12 -37.04 26.50 15.91
C LYS A 12 -36.32 25.38 16.62
N TRP A 13 -36.95 24.69 17.56
CA TRP A 13 -36.36 23.57 18.27
C TRP A 13 -36.08 22.37 17.36
N PHE A 14 -36.90 22.09 16.39
CA PHE A 14 -36.68 21.07 15.39
C PHE A 14 -35.37 21.34 14.63
N PHE A 15 -35.14 22.56 14.12
CA PHE A 15 -33.91 22.89 13.44
C PHE A 15 -32.69 22.84 14.36
N ILE A 16 -32.78 23.32 15.58
CA ILE A 16 -31.66 23.28 16.55
C ILE A 16 -31.25 21.82 16.82
N ILE A 17 -32.20 20.94 17.08
CA ILE A 17 -31.93 19.51 17.34
C ILE A 17 -31.33 18.83 16.10
N THR A 18 -31.86 19.13 14.91
CA THR A 18 -31.32 18.59 13.66
C THR A 18 -29.88 19.03 13.40
N PHE A 19 -29.57 20.32 13.57
CA PHE A 19 -28.20 20.84 13.41
C PHE A 19 -27.23 20.27 14.45
N LEU A 20 -27.68 20.15 15.71
CA LEU A 20 -26.89 19.50 16.77
C LEU A 20 -26.62 18.02 16.42
N GLY A 21 -27.62 17.30 15.92
CA GLY A 21 -27.49 15.91 15.49
C GLY A 21 -26.48 15.74 14.34
N ILE A 22 -26.54 16.63 13.34
CA ILE A 22 -25.58 16.62 12.23
C ILE A 22 -24.16 16.96 12.73
N GLY A 23 -24.03 17.94 13.61
CA GLY A 23 -22.72 18.31 14.20
C GLY A 23 -22.12 17.16 15.00
N LEU A 24 -22.91 16.50 15.83
CA LEU A 24 -22.48 15.32 16.59
C LEU A 24 -22.09 14.15 15.67
N TYR A 25 -22.89 13.88 14.64
CA TYR A 25 -22.58 12.87 13.64
C TYR A 25 -21.23 13.14 12.93
N LEU A 26 -20.98 14.39 12.51
CA LEU A 26 -19.73 14.78 11.89
C LEU A 26 -18.51 14.65 12.82
N LEU A 27 -18.69 14.95 14.12
CA LEU A 27 -17.64 14.71 15.12
C LEU A 27 -17.34 13.22 15.26
N ILE A 28 -18.35 12.38 15.42
CA ILE A 28 -18.20 10.93 15.52
C ILE A 28 -17.54 10.37 14.25
N PHE A 29 -18.01 10.80 13.09
CA PHE A 29 -17.45 10.41 11.79
C PHE A 29 -15.97 10.76 11.69
N ASN A 30 -15.57 11.98 12.05
CA ASN A 30 -14.17 12.40 12.03
C ASN A 30 -13.30 11.58 12.99
N PHE A 31 -13.78 11.27 14.20
CA PHE A 31 -13.01 10.52 15.17
C PHE A 31 -12.82 9.04 14.80
N PHE A 32 -13.85 8.39 14.27
CA PHE A 32 -13.85 6.95 14.07
C PHE A 32 -13.61 6.52 12.62
N GLN A 33 -14.09 7.27 11.64
CA GLN A 33 -14.04 6.86 10.23
C GLN A 33 -13.02 7.63 9.38
N ALA A 34 -12.66 8.84 9.74
CA ALA A 34 -11.70 9.63 8.97
C ALA A 34 -10.36 8.92 8.88
N LYS A 35 -9.89 8.28 9.96
CA LYS A 35 -8.64 7.52 9.98
C LYS A 35 -8.63 6.37 8.96
N TYR A 36 -9.74 5.66 8.81
CA TYR A 36 -9.88 4.56 7.85
C TYR A 36 -9.90 5.07 6.40
N ILE A 37 -10.60 6.18 6.14
CA ILE A 37 -10.68 6.79 4.81
C ILE A 37 -9.34 7.43 4.41
N TYR A 38 -8.65 8.10 5.36
CA TYR A 38 -7.33 8.66 5.14
C TYR A 38 -6.25 7.59 4.91
N SER A 39 -6.35 6.43 5.54
CA SER A 39 -5.36 5.34 5.38
C SER A 39 -5.57 4.49 4.13
N ASN A 40 -6.61 4.76 3.34
CA ASN A 40 -6.87 3.99 2.12
C ASN A 40 -5.82 4.30 1.05
N SER A 41 -5.08 3.27 0.61
CA SER A 41 -4.03 3.35 -0.42
C SER A 41 -4.49 3.90 -1.78
N TYR A 42 -5.80 3.93 -2.03
CA TYR A 42 -6.40 4.55 -3.21
C TYR A 42 -6.58 6.08 -3.10
N ASN A 43 -6.30 6.68 -1.95
CA ASN A 43 -6.47 8.12 -1.75
C ASN A 43 -5.31 8.92 -2.38
N LYS A 44 -5.49 9.31 -3.63
CA LYS A 44 -4.48 10.06 -4.42
C LYS A 44 -4.10 11.42 -3.81
N ARG A 45 -4.96 12.03 -2.96
CA ARG A 45 -4.69 13.36 -2.38
C ARG A 45 -3.55 13.36 -1.38
N LEU A 46 -3.35 12.28 -0.63
CA LEU A 46 -2.24 12.16 0.33
C LEU A 46 -0.87 12.01 -0.32
N ARG A 47 -0.83 11.61 -1.60
CA ARG A 47 0.42 11.47 -2.34
C ARG A 47 1.05 12.80 -2.76
N ILE A 48 0.26 13.86 -2.88
CA ILE A 48 0.72 15.17 -3.35
C ILE A 48 1.49 15.92 -2.24
N GLU A 49 1.16 15.69 -0.97
CA GLU A 49 1.80 16.42 0.15
C GLU A 49 3.21 15.94 0.51
N ASN A 50 3.62 14.74 0.08
CA ASN A 50 4.91 14.13 0.45
C ASN A 50 5.96 14.15 -0.67
N THR A 51 5.94 15.14 -1.56
CA THR A 51 6.86 15.23 -2.71
C THR A 51 8.35 15.33 -2.36
N ASN A 52 8.69 15.60 -1.10
CA ASN A 52 10.07 15.74 -0.63
C ASN A 52 10.61 14.50 0.11
N ILE A 53 9.83 13.43 0.23
CA ILE A 53 10.28 12.21 0.91
C ILE A 53 10.56 11.12 -0.13
N ILE A 54 11.80 10.67 -0.18
CA ILE A 54 12.21 9.51 -0.96
C ILE A 54 11.63 8.26 -0.28
N ARG A 55 10.84 7.48 -1.01
CA ARG A 55 10.22 6.28 -0.49
C ARG A 55 11.24 5.31 0.10
N GLY A 56 10.97 4.81 1.32
CA GLY A 56 11.84 3.95 2.11
C GLY A 56 12.13 2.58 1.46
N ASP A 57 13.10 1.86 2.02
CA ASP A 57 13.48 0.53 1.51
C ASP A 57 12.57 -0.56 2.05
N ILE A 58 12.44 -1.64 1.28
CA ILE A 58 11.86 -2.90 1.72
C ILE A 58 12.98 -3.94 1.76
N LEU A 59 13.16 -4.57 2.92
CA LEU A 59 14.21 -5.55 3.17
C LEU A 59 13.63 -6.93 3.41
N ASP A 60 14.40 -7.96 3.10
CA ASP A 60 14.14 -9.32 3.55
C ASP A 60 14.47 -9.51 5.05
N ARG A 61 14.27 -10.72 5.57
CA ARG A 61 14.59 -11.08 6.97
C ARG A 61 16.07 -10.94 7.31
N ASN A 62 16.95 -11.01 6.33
CA ASN A 62 18.41 -10.94 6.49
C ASN A 62 18.97 -9.52 6.25
N GLY A 63 18.09 -8.54 5.95
CA GLY A 63 18.48 -7.17 5.65
C GLY A 63 18.87 -6.93 4.19
N ILE A 64 18.60 -7.89 3.30
CA ILE A 64 18.84 -7.73 1.86
C ILE A 64 17.78 -6.81 1.28
N VAL A 65 18.20 -5.80 0.51
CA VAL A 65 17.29 -4.84 -0.12
C VAL A 65 16.49 -5.51 -1.24
N LEU A 66 15.18 -5.58 -1.09
CA LEU A 66 14.24 -6.10 -2.08
C LEU A 66 13.72 -4.99 -3.00
N ALA A 67 13.36 -3.85 -2.42
CA ALA A 67 12.96 -2.66 -3.16
C ALA A 67 13.58 -1.40 -2.56
N THR A 68 14.03 -0.49 -3.43
CA THR A 68 14.63 0.80 -3.05
C THR A 68 14.21 1.89 -4.01
N THR A 69 14.39 3.15 -3.64
CA THR A 69 14.16 4.29 -4.53
C THR A 69 15.49 4.92 -4.91
N LYS A 70 15.76 5.01 -6.20
CA LYS A 70 16.92 5.72 -6.75
C LYS A 70 16.50 7.12 -7.18
N VAL A 71 17.35 8.09 -6.87
CA VAL A 71 17.23 9.47 -7.33
C VAL A 71 18.26 9.70 -8.40
N LYS A 72 17.83 10.13 -9.59
CA LYS A 72 18.71 10.50 -10.70
C LYS A 72 18.21 11.80 -11.32
N ASN A 73 19.06 12.83 -11.32
CA ASN A 73 18.71 14.15 -11.88
C ASN A 73 17.38 14.73 -11.35
N GLY A 74 17.13 14.61 -10.05
CA GLY A 74 15.88 15.07 -9.43
C GLY A 74 14.65 14.16 -9.63
N ASN A 75 14.72 13.18 -10.51
CA ASN A 75 13.66 12.20 -10.73
C ASN A 75 13.84 10.97 -9.82
N THR A 76 12.76 10.54 -9.20
CA THR A 76 12.73 9.33 -8.37
C THR A 76 12.22 8.14 -9.16
N SER A 77 12.89 7.00 -9.04
CA SER A 77 12.43 5.74 -9.62
C SER A 77 12.47 4.61 -8.59
N ARG A 78 11.38 3.87 -8.48
CA ARG A 78 11.31 2.69 -7.63
C ARG A 78 11.97 1.51 -8.34
N VAL A 79 12.91 0.84 -7.66
CA VAL A 79 13.70 -0.26 -8.20
C VAL A 79 13.46 -1.52 -7.38
N TYR A 80 13.08 -2.60 -8.05
CA TYR A 80 12.88 -3.93 -7.48
C TYR A 80 14.05 -4.81 -7.87
N GLN A 81 14.92 -5.13 -6.89
CA GLN A 81 16.23 -5.75 -7.14
C GLN A 81 16.13 -7.14 -7.76
N PHE A 82 15.09 -7.91 -7.40
CA PHE A 82 14.90 -9.29 -7.85
C PHE A 82 13.75 -9.42 -8.87
N GLY A 83 13.33 -8.29 -9.46
CA GLY A 83 12.36 -8.26 -10.56
C GLY A 83 11.08 -9.03 -10.25
N LYS A 84 10.73 -9.97 -11.13
CA LYS A 84 9.47 -10.71 -11.08
C LYS A 84 9.31 -11.69 -9.90
N HIS A 85 10.42 -12.13 -9.29
CA HIS A 85 10.38 -13.14 -8.22
C HIS A 85 9.61 -12.70 -6.97
N PHE A 86 9.50 -11.40 -6.75
CA PHE A 86 8.79 -10.82 -5.60
C PHE A 86 7.54 -10.01 -5.99
N SER A 87 7.15 -10.04 -7.26
CA SER A 87 6.10 -9.15 -7.80
C SER A 87 4.78 -9.20 -7.03
N HIS A 88 4.29 -10.39 -6.69
CA HIS A 88 2.99 -10.54 -6.03
C HIS A 88 3.02 -10.20 -4.54
N VAL A 89 4.18 -10.34 -3.88
CA VAL A 89 4.32 -9.98 -2.47
C VAL A 89 4.59 -8.50 -2.33
N LEU A 90 5.64 -7.99 -2.97
CA LEU A 90 5.98 -6.58 -2.91
C LEU A 90 4.91 -5.72 -3.58
N GLY A 91 4.29 -6.23 -4.64
CA GLY A 91 3.44 -5.45 -5.50
C GLY A 91 4.25 -4.49 -6.36
N TYR A 92 3.62 -3.37 -6.70
CA TYR A 92 4.25 -2.27 -7.43
C TYR A 92 3.86 -0.93 -6.80
N TYR A 93 4.65 0.08 -7.10
CA TYR A 93 4.37 1.47 -6.80
C TYR A 93 4.42 2.30 -8.09
N SER A 94 3.33 2.95 -8.41
CA SER A 94 3.21 3.85 -9.57
C SER A 94 2.42 5.10 -9.18
N HIS A 95 2.84 6.26 -9.69
CA HIS A 95 2.09 7.51 -9.53
C HIS A 95 0.75 7.48 -10.28
N GLU A 96 0.67 6.76 -11.40
CA GLU A 96 -0.50 6.68 -12.26
C GLU A 96 -1.46 5.57 -11.84
N LEU A 97 -0.92 4.35 -11.63
CA LEU A 97 -1.70 3.13 -11.40
C LEU A 97 -1.95 2.85 -9.90
N GLY A 98 -1.27 3.55 -9.03
CA GLY A 98 -1.36 3.29 -7.61
C GLY A 98 -0.30 2.33 -7.09
N SER A 99 -0.62 1.61 -6.02
CA SER A 99 0.26 0.62 -5.39
C SER A 99 -0.53 -0.62 -4.98
N THR A 100 0.16 -1.75 -4.91
CA THR A 100 -0.41 -3.05 -4.49
C THR A 100 0.55 -3.76 -3.55
N GLY A 101 0.13 -4.89 -2.97
CA GLY A 101 0.96 -5.72 -2.10
C GLY A 101 1.54 -4.95 -0.89
N ILE A 102 2.76 -5.27 -0.52
CA ILE A 102 3.48 -4.62 0.59
C ILE A 102 3.68 -3.13 0.34
N GLU A 103 3.88 -2.70 -0.92
CA GLU A 103 3.97 -1.29 -1.28
C GLU A 103 2.70 -0.50 -0.92
N ALA A 104 1.52 -1.12 -1.06
CA ALA A 104 0.25 -0.51 -0.67
C ALA A 104 0.01 -0.60 0.84
N LEU A 105 0.25 -1.77 1.43
CA LEU A 105 -0.01 -2.03 2.84
C LEU A 105 0.81 -1.13 3.76
N TYR A 106 2.08 -0.89 3.42
CA TYR A 106 3.02 -0.06 4.18
C TYR A 106 3.30 1.29 3.50
N ASP A 107 2.34 1.79 2.70
CA ASP A 107 2.50 3.06 1.97
C ASP A 107 2.81 4.23 2.91
N LYS A 108 2.13 4.29 4.05
CA LYS A 108 2.32 5.33 5.06
C LYS A 108 3.72 5.28 5.67
N GLU A 109 4.18 4.10 6.06
CA GLU A 109 5.51 3.89 6.64
C GLU A 109 6.61 4.21 5.64
N LEU A 110 6.49 3.70 4.43
CA LEU A 110 7.45 3.93 3.35
C LEU A 110 7.51 5.40 2.90
N SER A 111 6.42 6.15 3.05
CA SER A 111 6.32 7.57 2.65
C SER A 111 6.45 8.54 3.84
N SER A 112 6.65 8.04 5.07
CA SER A 112 6.88 8.86 6.25
C SER A 112 8.29 8.64 6.80
N SER A 113 8.81 9.65 7.49
CA SER A 113 10.11 9.56 8.15
C SER A 113 9.99 10.06 9.59
N HIS A 114 10.90 9.61 10.45
CA HIS A 114 11.00 10.15 11.80
C HIS A 114 11.23 11.66 11.76
N ILE A 115 10.60 12.38 12.70
CA ILE A 115 10.65 13.85 12.77
C ILE A 115 12.09 14.39 12.82
N VAL A 116 12.99 13.64 13.48
CA VAL A 116 14.43 13.95 13.55
C VAL A 116 15.09 13.94 12.18
N ASN A 117 14.72 12.98 11.32
CA ASN A 117 15.26 12.87 9.96
C ASN A 117 14.71 13.99 9.07
N ILE A 118 13.46 14.38 9.26
CA ILE A 118 12.83 15.51 8.56
C ILE A 118 13.55 16.81 8.91
N ILE A 119 13.83 17.03 10.20
CA ILE A 119 14.55 18.22 10.67
C ILE A 119 15.98 18.23 10.11
N LYS A 120 16.72 17.11 10.21
CA LYS A 120 18.08 16.98 9.65
C LYS A 120 18.09 17.23 8.14
N GLY A 121 17.16 16.65 7.39
CA GLY A 121 17.06 16.85 5.95
C GLY A 121 16.82 18.31 5.58
N LYS A 122 15.96 19.01 6.34
CA LYS A 122 15.72 20.46 6.13
C LYS A 122 16.95 21.32 6.45
N ILE A 123 17.70 20.97 7.50
CA ILE A 123 18.92 21.71 7.89
C ILE A 123 20.02 21.51 6.84
N ASN A 124 20.22 20.28 6.37
CA ASN A 124 21.29 19.92 5.45
C ASN A 124 20.90 20.10 3.97
N ASN A 125 19.66 20.50 3.68
CA ASN A 125 19.09 20.58 2.33
C ASN A 125 19.20 19.24 1.57
N GLU A 126 19.06 18.10 2.31
CA GLU A 126 19.11 16.76 1.78
C GLU A 126 17.71 16.15 1.69
N PRO A 127 17.43 15.31 0.67
CA PRO A 127 16.15 14.63 0.57
C PRO A 127 15.97 13.63 1.71
N VAL A 128 14.83 13.68 2.36
CA VAL A 128 14.50 12.80 3.48
C VAL A 128 14.02 11.45 2.94
N LYS A 129 14.58 10.35 3.48
CA LYS A 129 14.14 8.98 3.14
C LYS A 129 13.06 8.51 4.11
N GLY A 130 12.05 7.85 3.59
CA GLY A 130 10.98 7.20 4.36
C GLY A 130 11.50 6.03 5.20
N ASN A 131 10.65 5.53 6.09
CA ASN A 131 11.00 4.43 6.98
C ASN A 131 11.23 3.14 6.19
N THR A 132 12.10 2.29 6.70
CA THR A 132 12.40 0.97 6.14
C THR A 132 11.44 -0.07 6.69
N VAL A 133 10.93 -0.92 5.82
CA VAL A 133 10.08 -2.07 6.18
C VAL A 133 10.89 -3.35 6.02
N LYS A 134 10.98 -4.14 7.10
CA LYS A 134 11.64 -5.45 7.09
C LYS A 134 10.60 -6.56 7.08
N LEU A 135 10.70 -7.46 6.11
CA LEU A 135 9.79 -8.59 5.93
C LEU A 135 10.34 -9.87 6.57
N THR A 136 9.47 -10.85 6.75
CA THR A 136 9.85 -12.20 7.18
C THR A 136 10.34 -13.09 6.04
N LEU A 137 10.13 -12.65 4.78
CA LEU A 137 10.56 -13.37 3.58
C LEU A 137 12.08 -13.58 3.57
N ASP A 138 12.50 -14.74 3.10
CA ASP A 138 13.90 -15.07 2.81
C ASP A 138 14.13 -14.97 1.30
N LYS A 139 15.05 -14.09 0.89
CA LYS A 139 15.37 -13.86 -0.52
C LYS A 139 15.79 -15.14 -1.24
N THR A 140 16.58 -15.98 -0.58
CA THR A 140 17.12 -17.20 -1.21
C THR A 140 16.02 -18.22 -1.44
N ILE A 141 15.18 -18.45 -0.43
CA ILE A 141 14.04 -19.38 -0.52
C ILE A 141 13.03 -18.88 -1.57
N GLN A 142 12.72 -17.58 -1.57
CA GLN A 142 11.77 -16.98 -2.51
C GLN A 142 12.22 -17.13 -3.96
N VAL A 143 13.47 -16.77 -4.27
CA VAL A 143 14.02 -16.86 -5.63
C VAL A 143 14.04 -18.32 -6.08
N TYR A 144 14.58 -19.21 -5.25
CA TYR A 144 14.65 -20.64 -5.55
C TYR A 144 13.25 -21.24 -5.80
N ALA A 145 12.28 -20.98 -4.93
CA ALA A 145 10.91 -21.43 -5.12
C ALA A 145 10.28 -20.89 -6.41
N SER A 146 10.52 -19.62 -6.73
CA SER A 146 10.02 -19.00 -7.96
C SER A 146 10.62 -19.60 -9.22
N GLU A 147 11.91 -19.99 -9.20
CA GLU A 147 12.60 -20.63 -10.32
C GLU A 147 12.13 -22.08 -10.51
N LEU A 148 11.98 -22.85 -9.43
CA LEU A 148 11.45 -24.21 -9.49
C LEU A 148 10.04 -24.29 -10.07
N PHE A 149 9.22 -23.26 -9.85
CA PHE A 149 7.87 -23.20 -10.40
C PHE A 149 7.87 -23.13 -11.94
N GLY A 150 8.90 -22.54 -12.52
CA GLY A 150 9.06 -22.40 -13.97
C GLY A 150 7.87 -21.67 -14.59
N ASN A 151 7.30 -22.27 -15.66
CA ASN A 151 6.16 -21.73 -16.41
C ASN A 151 4.79 -22.28 -15.96
N LYS A 152 4.74 -23.05 -14.89
CA LYS A 152 3.49 -23.60 -14.37
C LYS A 152 2.64 -22.48 -13.74
N LYS A 153 1.31 -22.59 -13.86
CA LYS A 153 0.37 -21.70 -13.15
C LYS A 153 0.08 -22.26 -11.76
N GLY A 154 0.06 -21.38 -10.76
CA GLY A 154 -0.31 -21.77 -9.40
C GLY A 154 0.37 -20.92 -8.35
N ALA A 155 0.36 -21.36 -7.12
CA ALA A 155 0.97 -20.67 -5.99
C ALA A 155 1.73 -21.64 -5.08
N LEU A 156 2.75 -21.10 -4.40
CA LEU A 156 3.51 -21.81 -3.38
C LEU A 156 3.67 -20.85 -2.18
N VAL A 157 3.39 -21.36 -0.99
CA VAL A 157 3.66 -20.64 0.27
C VAL A 157 4.52 -21.53 1.15
N ALA A 158 5.65 -21.00 1.60
CA ALA A 158 6.51 -21.62 2.60
C ALA A 158 6.43 -20.82 3.89
N LEU A 159 6.07 -21.47 4.98
CA LEU A 159 5.94 -20.82 6.29
C LEU A 159 6.65 -21.65 7.38
N ASN A 160 7.07 -20.94 8.42
CA ASN A 160 7.58 -21.57 9.63
C ASN A 160 6.38 -21.99 10.50
N PRO A 161 6.14 -23.29 10.75
CA PRO A 161 4.95 -23.75 11.46
C PRO A 161 4.97 -23.36 12.95
N LYS A 162 6.13 -23.03 13.51
CA LYS A 162 6.26 -22.61 14.94
C LYS A 162 5.96 -21.15 15.15
N THR A 163 6.36 -20.28 14.19
CA THR A 163 6.25 -18.83 14.34
C THR A 163 5.15 -18.23 13.49
N GLY A 164 4.67 -18.94 12.46
CA GLY A 164 3.74 -18.43 11.46
C GLY A 164 4.38 -17.48 10.43
N GLU A 165 5.71 -17.26 10.51
CA GLU A 165 6.40 -16.40 9.54
C GLU A 165 6.35 -17.00 8.14
N ILE A 166 5.96 -16.16 7.16
CA ILE A 166 6.02 -16.49 5.74
C ILE A 166 7.46 -16.27 5.27
N LEU A 167 8.11 -17.37 4.82
CA LEU A 167 9.47 -17.37 4.32
C LEU A 167 9.54 -17.17 2.80
N ALA A 168 8.53 -17.69 2.08
CA ALA A 168 8.35 -17.46 0.66
C ALA A 168 6.87 -17.50 0.29
N LEU A 169 6.48 -16.68 -0.70
CA LEU A 169 5.16 -16.66 -1.29
C LEU A 169 5.31 -16.38 -2.80
N VAL A 170 5.04 -17.41 -3.60
CA VAL A 170 5.16 -17.38 -5.06
C VAL A 170 3.77 -17.50 -5.67
N SER A 171 3.50 -16.67 -6.67
CA SER A 171 2.33 -16.80 -7.55
C SER A 171 2.78 -16.71 -9.01
N LYS A 172 2.26 -17.58 -9.86
CA LYS A 172 2.57 -17.64 -11.29
C LYS A 172 1.30 -17.70 -12.14
N PRO A 173 1.30 -17.07 -13.32
CA PRO A 173 2.39 -16.28 -13.91
C PRO A 173 2.66 -15.00 -13.11
N ASP A 174 3.89 -14.53 -13.21
CA ASP A 174 4.38 -13.31 -12.57
C ASP A 174 4.53 -12.16 -13.58
N TYR A 175 4.81 -10.97 -13.08
CA TYR A 175 5.05 -9.78 -13.87
C TYR A 175 6.28 -9.02 -13.35
N ASN A 176 6.81 -8.07 -14.14
CA ASN A 176 7.92 -7.23 -13.69
C ASN A 176 7.38 -5.91 -13.13
N PRO A 177 7.46 -5.67 -11.80
CA PRO A 177 6.93 -4.46 -11.19
C PRO A 177 7.64 -3.19 -11.63
N SER A 178 8.93 -3.27 -12.04
CA SER A 178 9.65 -2.11 -12.57
C SER A 178 9.15 -1.66 -13.96
N LYS A 179 8.42 -2.50 -14.68
CA LYS A 179 7.85 -2.22 -16.00
C LYS A 179 6.33 -2.12 -15.98
N ILE A 180 5.73 -1.91 -14.80
CA ILE A 180 4.27 -1.99 -14.64
C ILE A 180 3.54 -0.98 -15.53
N ASN A 181 4.01 0.28 -15.61
CA ASN A 181 3.34 1.32 -16.39
C ASN A 181 3.35 1.01 -17.89
N SER A 182 4.49 0.56 -18.43
CA SER A 182 4.62 0.24 -19.85
C SER A 182 3.86 -1.02 -20.27
N ASN A 183 3.76 -2.00 -19.37
CA ASN A 183 3.16 -3.29 -19.66
C ASN A 183 1.69 -3.39 -19.21
N TRP A 184 1.14 -2.33 -18.61
CA TRP A 184 -0.20 -2.36 -18.02
C TRP A 184 -1.29 -2.85 -18.97
N PRO A 185 -1.41 -2.34 -20.21
CA PRO A 185 -2.46 -2.82 -21.13
C PRO A 185 -2.37 -4.32 -21.40
N SER A 186 -1.17 -4.83 -21.66
CA SER A 186 -0.96 -6.26 -21.93
C SER A 186 -1.21 -7.15 -20.70
N LEU A 187 -0.93 -6.63 -19.49
CA LEU A 187 -1.14 -7.39 -18.25
C LEU A 187 -2.62 -7.53 -17.87
N ILE A 188 -3.44 -6.51 -18.14
CA ILE A 188 -4.88 -6.58 -17.85
C ILE A 188 -5.66 -7.41 -18.88
N GLU A 189 -5.18 -7.48 -20.12
CA GLU A 189 -5.80 -8.26 -21.20
C GLU A 189 -5.33 -9.72 -21.24
N ASP A 190 -4.28 -10.06 -20.49
CA ASP A 190 -3.73 -11.44 -20.46
C ASP A 190 -4.70 -12.42 -19.79
N ALA A 191 -5.21 -13.38 -20.58
CA ALA A 191 -6.11 -14.44 -20.12
C ALA A 191 -5.51 -15.30 -18.98
N ASN A 192 -4.19 -15.26 -18.78
CA ASN A 192 -3.52 -15.94 -17.69
C ASN A 192 -3.54 -15.18 -16.38
N SER A 193 -4.09 -13.94 -16.35
CA SER A 193 -4.24 -13.08 -15.17
C SER A 193 -2.93 -13.00 -14.34
N PRO A 194 -1.84 -12.43 -14.91
CA PRO A 194 -0.55 -12.35 -14.22
C PRO A 194 -0.55 -11.40 -13.02
N LEU A 195 -1.53 -10.51 -12.90
CA LEU A 195 -1.68 -9.61 -11.75
C LEU A 195 -2.36 -10.29 -10.54
N LEU A 196 -3.02 -11.44 -10.73
CA LEU A 196 -3.70 -12.16 -9.66
C LEU A 196 -2.71 -12.84 -8.72
N ASN A 197 -2.77 -12.48 -7.43
CA ASN A 197 -2.01 -13.22 -6.41
C ASN A 197 -2.73 -14.51 -6.03
N ARG A 198 -2.37 -15.59 -6.71
CA ARG A 198 -3.01 -16.90 -6.54
C ARG A 198 -2.81 -17.52 -5.16
N ALA A 199 -1.82 -17.06 -4.41
CA ALA A 199 -1.60 -17.54 -3.04
C ALA A 199 -2.60 -16.94 -2.03
N ILE A 200 -3.18 -15.78 -2.34
CA ILE A 200 -4.07 -15.02 -1.44
C ILE A 200 -5.50 -15.00 -2.01
N ASP A 201 -5.63 -14.68 -3.31
CA ASP A 201 -6.91 -14.40 -3.96
C ASP A 201 -7.38 -15.57 -4.84
N GLY A 202 -6.60 -16.64 -4.96
CA GLY A 202 -6.96 -17.82 -5.74
C GLY A 202 -8.03 -18.65 -5.05
N LEU A 203 -9.13 -18.90 -5.75
CA LEU A 203 -10.19 -19.79 -5.29
C LEU A 203 -9.96 -21.19 -5.87
N TYR A 204 -9.56 -22.13 -5.02
CA TYR A 204 -9.31 -23.50 -5.40
C TYR A 204 -10.23 -24.44 -4.63
N PRO A 205 -10.83 -25.47 -5.29
CA PRO A 205 -11.55 -26.50 -4.56
C PRO A 205 -10.57 -27.25 -3.67
N PRO A 206 -10.93 -27.54 -2.40
CA PRO A 206 -10.10 -28.39 -1.56
C PRO A 206 -10.01 -29.78 -2.17
N GLY A 207 -8.78 -30.31 -2.25
CA GLY A 207 -8.47 -31.64 -2.75
C GLY A 207 -8.77 -32.73 -1.74
#